data_d05b644b85beb452457316614d55b129
#
_entry.id   d05b644b85beb452457316614d55b129
#
_cell.length_a   1.000
_cell.length_b   1.000
_cell.length_c   1.000
_cell.angle_alpha   90.00
_cell.angle_beta   90.00
_cell.angle_gamma   90.00
#
_symmetry.space_group_name_H-M   'P 1'
#
loop_
_entity.id
_entity.type
_entity.pdbx_description
1 polymer ?
#
loop_
_entity_poly.entity_id
_entity_poly.type
_entity_poly.pdbx_seq_one_letter_code
_entity_poly.pdbx_strand_id
1 'polypeptide(L)' 'MGLVRWYNAAKGFGFVTPDAGGEELFLHRSALEQIGLSEIGEGTRVRVQVAQGTKGPQVTTLQLA' A
#
# COMPACT_ATOMS: atom_id res chain seq x y z
N MET A 1 0.40 7.89 7.22
CA MET A 1 1.67 7.34 6.70
C MET A 1 1.84 5.90 7.12
N GLY A 2 2.64 5.15 6.42
CA GLY A 2 2.90 3.77 6.75
C GLY A 2 4.18 3.27 6.13
N LEU A 3 4.48 2.00 6.41
CA LEU A 3 5.61 1.30 5.81
C LEU A 3 5.08 0.13 4.99
N VAL A 4 5.65 -0.05 3.81
CA VAL A 4 5.32 -1.22 3.00
C VAL A 4 5.83 -2.46 3.75
N ARG A 5 4.91 -3.35 4.11
CA ARG A 5 5.27 -4.58 4.78
C ARG A 5 5.84 -5.58 3.78
N TRP A 6 5.14 -5.78 2.67
CA TRP A 6 5.62 -6.55 1.54
C TRP A 6 4.74 -6.26 0.33
N TYR A 7 5.28 -6.52 -0.83
CA TYR A 7 4.54 -6.38 -2.09
C TYR A 7 5.00 -7.47 -3.05
N ASN A 8 4.04 -8.12 -3.69
CA ASN A 8 4.33 -9.17 -4.66
C ASN A 8 3.90 -8.68 -6.05
N ALA A 9 4.88 -8.30 -6.87
CA ALA A 9 4.63 -7.75 -8.20
C ALA A 9 3.98 -8.77 -9.13
N ALA A 10 4.28 -10.05 -8.96
CA ALA A 10 3.70 -11.10 -9.79
C ALA A 10 2.20 -11.27 -9.52
N LYS A 11 1.79 -11.10 -8.27
CA LYS A 11 0.38 -11.18 -7.88
C LYS A 11 -0.33 -9.84 -7.96
N GLY A 12 0.43 -8.74 -7.96
CA GLY A 12 -0.11 -7.40 -8.08
C GLY A 12 -0.71 -6.84 -6.81
N PHE A 13 -0.28 -7.29 -5.64
CA PHE A 13 -0.77 -6.72 -4.39
C PHE A 13 0.24 -6.91 -3.26
N GLY A 14 -0.01 -6.19 -2.16
CA GLY A 14 0.78 -6.29 -0.96
C GLY A 14 0.06 -5.64 0.21
N PHE A 15 0.79 -5.31 1.25
CA PHE A 15 0.22 -4.70 2.46
C PHE A 15 1.12 -3.59 2.98
N VAL A 16 0.47 -2.60 3.59
CA VAL A 16 1.13 -1.48 4.25
C VAL A 16 0.77 -1.52 5.72
N THR A 17 1.76 -1.39 6.60
CA THR A 17 1.54 -1.30 8.04
C THR A 17 1.40 0.18 8.39
N PRO A 18 0.24 0.61 8.91
CA PRO A 18 0.06 2.02 9.27
C PRO A 18 0.93 2.40 10.47
N ASP A 19 1.46 3.62 10.47
CA ASP A 19 2.30 4.12 11.56
C ASP A 19 1.54 4.15 12.88
N ALA A 20 0.24 4.46 12.82
CA ALA A 20 -0.60 4.52 14.01
C ALA A 20 -0.93 3.15 14.60
N GLY A 21 -0.53 2.09 13.91
CA GLY A 21 -0.88 0.72 14.31
C GLY A 21 -2.25 0.33 13.79
N GLY A 22 -2.73 -0.80 14.24
CA GLY A 22 -4.02 -1.31 13.83
C GLY A 22 -3.91 -2.26 12.66
N GLU A 23 -4.99 -2.35 11.89
CA GLU A 23 -5.13 -3.30 10.80
C GLU A 23 -4.25 -2.93 9.61
N GLU A 24 -3.60 -3.92 9.01
CA GLU A 24 -2.81 -3.69 7.80
C GLU A 24 -3.69 -3.25 6.64
N LEU A 25 -3.12 -2.41 5.76
CA LEU A 25 -3.84 -1.83 4.65
C LEU A 25 -3.56 -2.62 3.38
N PHE A 26 -4.61 -3.03 2.67
CA PHE A 26 -4.45 -3.74 1.41
C PHE A 26 -3.92 -2.78 0.34
N LEU A 27 -2.82 -3.16 -0.33
CA LEU A 27 -2.20 -2.35 -1.37
C LEU A 27 -2.32 -3.09 -2.70
N HIS A 28 -3.12 -2.54 -3.62
CA HIS A 28 -3.28 -3.09 -4.95
C HIS A 28 -2.33 -2.39 -5.92
N ARG A 29 -1.89 -3.11 -6.96
CA ARG A 29 -0.95 -2.54 -7.95
C ARG A 29 -1.47 -1.26 -8.60
N SER A 30 -2.78 -1.07 -8.67
CA SER A 30 -3.35 0.15 -9.26
C SER A 30 -2.90 1.41 -8.53
N ALA A 31 -2.68 1.32 -7.21
CA ALA A 31 -2.17 2.46 -6.45
C ALA A 31 -0.73 2.80 -6.85
N LEU A 32 0.07 1.79 -7.16
CA LEU A 32 1.44 2.01 -7.64
C LEU A 32 1.43 2.55 -9.07
N GLU A 33 0.54 2.06 -9.91
CA GLU A 33 0.44 2.52 -11.30
C GLU A 33 0.11 4.00 -11.39
N GLN A 34 -0.67 4.53 -10.44
CA GLN A 34 -1.01 5.94 -10.41
C GLN A 34 0.21 6.84 -10.28
N ILE A 35 1.28 6.34 -9.69
CA ILE A 35 2.53 7.10 -9.52
C ILE A 35 3.66 6.53 -10.35
N GLY A 36 3.33 5.69 -11.34
CA GLY A 36 4.31 5.20 -12.31
C GLY A 36 5.21 4.09 -11.81
N LEU A 37 4.83 3.39 -10.74
CA LEU A 37 5.63 2.30 -10.20
C LEU A 37 5.05 0.95 -10.61
N SER A 38 5.93 -0.03 -10.84
CA SER A 38 5.51 -1.41 -11.10
C SER A 38 5.71 -2.30 -9.88
N GLU A 39 6.53 -1.85 -8.92
CA GLU A 39 6.77 -2.58 -7.67
C GLU A 39 7.25 -1.59 -6.62
N ILE A 40 7.29 -2.05 -5.37
CA ILE A 40 7.76 -1.22 -4.28
C ILE A 40 8.46 -2.12 -3.26
N GLY A 41 9.56 -1.63 -2.70
CA GLY A 41 10.38 -2.39 -1.77
C GLY A 41 9.80 -2.46 -0.37
N GLU A 42 10.08 -3.57 0.31
CA GLU A 42 9.73 -3.74 1.71
C GLU A 42 10.41 -2.67 2.56
N GLY A 43 9.67 -2.11 3.49
CA GLY A 43 10.19 -1.07 4.38
C GLY A 43 10.15 0.34 3.81
N THR A 44 9.64 0.52 2.58
CA THR A 44 9.51 1.85 1.99
C THR A 44 8.46 2.65 2.75
N ARG A 45 8.81 3.87 3.16
CA ARG A 45 7.85 4.76 3.80
C ARG A 45 6.96 5.39 2.76
N VAL A 46 5.67 5.37 3.03
CA VAL A 46 4.67 5.87 2.08
C VAL A 46 3.63 6.70 2.81
N ARG A 47 3.04 7.64 2.07
CA ARG A 47 1.87 8.37 2.50
C ARG A 47 0.69 7.80 1.73
N VAL A 48 -0.35 7.38 2.45
CA VAL A 48 -1.48 6.71 1.83
C VAL A 48 -2.79 7.34 2.21
N GLN A 49 -3.77 7.23 1.32
CA GLN A 49 -5.17 7.48 1.63
C GLN A 49 -5.88 6.13 1.62
N VAL A 50 -6.83 5.97 2.51
CA VAL A 50 -7.44 4.67 2.78
C VAL A 50 -8.96 4.79 2.67
N ALA A 51 -9.58 3.75 2.12
CA ALA A 51 -11.03 3.60 2.13
C ALA A 51 -11.36 2.16 2.46
N GLN A 52 -12.61 1.92 2.89
CA GLN A 52 -13.06 0.56 3.15
C GLN A 52 -13.29 -0.17 1.83
N GLY A 53 -12.66 -1.32 1.69
CA GLY A 53 -12.85 -2.21 0.56
C GLY A 53 -13.49 -3.52 1.01
N THR A 54 -13.67 -4.44 0.09
CA THR A 54 -14.26 -5.76 0.39
C THR A 54 -13.39 -6.59 1.32
N LYS A 55 -12.09 -6.33 1.31
CA LYS A 55 -11.12 -7.07 2.14
C LYS A 55 -10.68 -6.29 3.38
N GLY A 56 -11.41 -5.22 3.72
CA GLY A 56 -11.05 -4.34 4.82
C GLY A 56 -10.46 -3.03 4.32
N PRO A 57 -9.66 -2.32 5.14
CA PRO A 57 -9.08 -1.04 4.72
C PRO A 57 -8.15 -1.24 3.52
N GLN A 58 -8.30 -0.39 2.52
CA GLN A 58 -7.59 -0.49 1.25
C GLN A 58 -6.96 0.85 0.91
N VAL A 59 -5.72 0.83 0.44
CA VAL A 59 -5.02 2.03 -0.03
C VAL A 59 -5.65 2.47 -1.35
N THR A 60 -6.15 3.70 -1.38
CA THR A 60 -6.74 4.28 -2.60
C THR A 60 -5.72 5.12 -3.36
N THR A 61 -4.87 5.86 -2.64
CA THR A 61 -3.76 6.59 -3.26
C THR A 61 -2.52 6.38 -2.42
N LEU A 62 -1.36 6.46 -3.09
CA LEU A 62 -0.08 6.25 -2.44
C LEU A 62 0.93 7.26 -2.98
N GLN A 63 1.76 7.80 -2.10
CA GLN A 63 2.89 8.64 -2.47
C GLN A 63 4.10 8.19 -1.67
N LEU A 64 5.28 8.29 -2.27
CA LEU A 64 6.51 8.04 -1.54
C LEU A 64 6.74 9.19 -0.56
N ALA A 65 7.08 8.84 0.64
CA ALA A 65 7.31 9.83 1.71
C ALA A 65 8.72 10.43 1.62
#